data_74fe610da4337002e08ef7d24a6dd2b6
#
_entry.id   74fe610da4337002e08ef7d24a6dd2b6
#
_cell.length_a   1.000
_cell.length_b   1.000
_cell.length_c   1.000
_cell.angle_alpha   90.00
_cell.angle_beta   90.00
_cell.angle_gamma   90.00
#
_symmetry.space_group_name_H-M   'P 1'
#
loop_
_entity.id
_entity.type
_entity.pdbx_description
1 polymer ?
#
loop_
_entity_poly.entity_id
_entity_poly.type
_entity_poly.pdbx_seq_one_letter_code
_entity_poly.pdbx_strand_id
1 'polypeptide(L)'
;SEMCIRDRVMEDNRAAYKSKIDTFTKEHPGRDVTLTADDGLTLHGVYYANAETADTHRWALVLHGYRGDYTGALQLAAPYYEAGYQVIAPDLRACGESEGDYVGMGWLDRKDILRWIDFILADDPQAKIVIHGISMGAATTMMTAGESTPDNVKAFVEDCGYTSVWDIFSSELQLRFGLPEFPILYTASDVARLRAGYSFTEASALAQVARCEKPMLFIHGTADDFIPYEMMDTLYNAKPGDNKAELTAEGAGHGEAMYALGDSYWDTVFDFIAPYMA
;
A
#
# COMPACT_ATOMS: atom_id res chain seq x y z
N SER A 1 -28.47 5.28 -17.68
CA SER A 1 -28.58 4.49 -16.45
C SER A 1 -27.56 4.98 -15.44
N GLU A 2 -27.76 4.73 -14.15
CA GLU A 2 -26.82 5.09 -13.06
C GLU A 2 -25.41 4.55 -13.29
N MET A 3 -25.29 3.34 -13.84
CA MET A 3 -24.03 2.71 -14.20
C MET A 3 -23.25 3.55 -15.23
N CYS A 4 -23.95 4.08 -16.24
CA CYS A 4 -23.33 4.91 -17.28
C CYS A 4 -22.84 6.27 -16.74
N ILE A 5 -23.52 6.82 -15.73
CA ILE A 5 -23.11 8.06 -15.06
C ILE A 5 -21.87 7.79 -14.19
N ARG A 6 -21.86 6.71 -13.44
CA ARG A 6 -20.75 6.30 -12.58
C ARG A 6 -19.48 6.05 -13.38
N ASP A 7 -19.59 5.32 -14.48
CA ASP A 7 -18.47 5.03 -15.39
C ASP A 7 -17.85 6.33 -15.93
N ARG A 8 -18.70 7.28 -16.31
CA ARG A 8 -18.26 8.58 -16.82
C ARG A 8 -17.54 9.41 -15.75
N VAL A 9 -18.06 9.41 -14.51
CA VAL A 9 -17.39 10.08 -13.37
C VAL A 9 -16.02 9.47 -13.10
N MET A 10 -15.92 8.13 -13.13
CA MET A 10 -14.65 7.44 -12.94
C MET A 10 -13.64 7.77 -14.05
N GLU A 11 -14.07 7.81 -15.30
CA GLU A 11 -13.21 8.20 -16.43
C GLU A 11 -12.72 9.63 -16.30
N ASP A 12 -13.61 10.57 -15.95
CA ASP A 12 -13.25 11.98 -15.75
C ASP A 12 -12.24 12.13 -14.59
N ASN A 13 -12.45 11.43 -13.48
CA ASN A 13 -11.54 11.44 -12.36
C ASN A 13 -10.20 10.80 -12.71
N ARG A 14 -10.19 9.70 -13.45
CA ARG A 14 -8.96 9.04 -13.93
C ARG A 14 -8.13 10.00 -14.79
N ALA A 15 -8.76 10.71 -15.71
CA ALA A 15 -8.11 11.70 -16.55
C ALA A 15 -7.55 12.86 -15.73
N ALA A 16 -8.30 13.35 -14.72
CA ALA A 16 -7.86 14.40 -13.81
C ALA A 16 -6.64 13.97 -12.97
N TYR A 17 -6.63 12.75 -12.44
CA TYR A 17 -5.48 12.20 -11.71
C TYR A 17 -4.26 12.05 -12.61
N LYS A 18 -4.44 11.54 -13.82
CA LYS A 18 -3.34 11.42 -14.79
C LYS A 18 -2.72 12.79 -15.07
N SER A 19 -3.52 13.82 -15.29
CA SER A 19 -3.05 15.18 -15.50
C SER A 19 -2.28 15.72 -14.30
N LYS A 20 -2.77 15.48 -13.09
CA LYS A 20 -2.08 15.88 -11.84
C LYS A 20 -0.73 15.18 -11.69
N ILE A 21 -0.67 13.87 -11.97
CA ILE A 21 0.57 13.10 -11.91
C ILE A 21 1.58 13.59 -12.95
N ASP A 22 1.14 13.85 -14.16
CA ASP A 22 2.01 14.37 -15.24
C ASP A 22 2.60 15.75 -14.85
N THR A 23 1.78 16.65 -14.31
CA THR A 23 2.20 17.95 -13.80
C THR A 23 3.17 17.80 -12.62
N PHE A 24 2.84 16.96 -11.66
CA PHE A 24 3.67 16.69 -10.49
C PHE A 24 5.06 16.16 -10.90
N THR A 25 5.10 15.18 -11.78
CA THR A 25 6.35 14.58 -12.27
C THR A 25 7.23 15.59 -12.99
N LYS A 26 6.62 16.51 -13.75
CA LYS A 26 7.32 17.54 -14.48
C LYS A 26 7.86 18.65 -13.57
N GLU A 27 7.08 19.06 -12.58
CA GLU A 27 7.43 20.17 -11.67
C GLU A 27 8.33 19.73 -10.51
N HIS A 28 8.22 18.48 -10.09
CA HIS A 28 8.91 17.92 -8.94
C HIS A 28 9.65 16.64 -9.34
N PRO A 29 10.81 16.77 -10.00
CA PRO A 29 11.64 15.61 -10.27
C PRO A 29 12.11 15.01 -8.94
N GLY A 30 11.82 13.75 -8.73
CA GLY A 30 12.29 13.02 -7.55
C GLY A 30 13.79 12.75 -7.61
N ARG A 31 14.36 12.44 -6.46
CA ARG A 31 15.74 12.01 -6.34
C ARG A 31 15.78 10.50 -6.14
N ASP A 32 16.57 9.81 -6.96
CA ASP A 32 16.84 8.39 -6.76
C ASP A 32 17.59 8.18 -5.44
N VAL A 33 17.12 7.24 -4.64
CA VAL A 33 17.74 6.85 -3.39
C VAL A 33 17.83 5.33 -3.31
N THR A 34 18.83 4.83 -2.61
CA THR A 34 19.03 3.39 -2.42
C THR A 34 19.29 3.08 -0.96
N LEU A 35 18.94 1.87 -0.56
CA LEU A 35 19.34 1.30 0.72
C LEU A 35 19.63 -0.20 0.55
N THR A 36 20.30 -0.79 1.55
CA THR A 36 20.58 -2.21 1.59
C THR A 36 19.59 -2.90 2.52
N ALA A 37 18.88 -3.91 2.00
CA ALA A 37 17.96 -4.74 2.77
C ALA A 37 18.74 -5.66 3.73
N ASP A 38 18.05 -6.24 4.72
CA ASP A 38 18.64 -7.15 5.71
C ASP A 38 19.32 -8.37 5.08
N ASP A 39 18.81 -8.82 3.93
CA ASP A 39 19.38 -9.94 3.16
C ASP A 39 20.39 -9.52 2.08
N GLY A 40 20.79 -8.27 2.08
CA GLY A 40 21.86 -7.75 1.22
C GLY A 40 21.41 -7.22 -0.14
N LEU A 41 20.11 -7.28 -0.48
CA LEU A 41 19.60 -6.69 -1.72
C LEU A 41 19.74 -5.16 -1.69
N THR A 42 20.12 -4.57 -2.82
CA THR A 42 20.04 -3.13 -3.01
C THR A 42 18.63 -2.77 -3.46
N LEU A 43 17.97 -1.96 -2.66
CA LEU A 43 16.62 -1.47 -2.93
C LEU A 43 16.68 -0.03 -3.40
N HIS A 44 15.85 0.29 -4.39
CA HIS A 44 15.69 1.60 -4.99
C HIS A 44 14.37 2.24 -4.55
N GLY A 45 14.37 3.54 -4.46
CA GLY A 45 13.17 4.35 -4.28
C GLY A 45 13.39 5.75 -4.82
N VAL A 46 12.32 6.54 -4.83
CA VAL A 46 12.38 7.94 -5.24
C VAL A 46 11.89 8.83 -4.10
N TYR A 47 12.71 9.82 -3.78
CA TYR A 47 12.45 10.79 -2.73
C TYR A 47 12.00 12.12 -3.32
N TYR A 48 10.84 12.58 -2.92
CA TYR A 48 10.27 13.88 -3.27
C TYR A 48 10.34 14.79 -2.05
N ALA A 49 11.40 15.58 -1.98
CA ALA A 49 11.61 16.55 -0.90
C ALA A 49 10.75 17.79 -1.11
N ASN A 50 10.10 18.25 -0.05
CA ASN A 50 9.33 19.49 -0.02
C ASN A 50 9.97 20.45 0.98
N ALA A 51 10.86 21.29 0.51
CA ALA A 51 11.66 22.19 1.36
C ALA A 51 10.81 23.23 2.10
N GLU A 52 9.68 23.66 1.52
CA GLU A 52 8.81 24.67 2.11
C GLU A 52 8.09 24.20 3.36
N THR A 53 7.91 22.89 3.50
CA THR A 53 7.16 22.27 4.59
C THR A 53 7.98 21.31 5.44
N ALA A 54 9.30 21.30 5.27
CA ALA A 54 10.20 20.38 5.98
C ALA A 54 10.11 20.51 7.51
N ASP A 55 9.79 21.70 8.02
CA ASP A 55 9.62 21.98 9.44
C ASP A 55 8.39 21.34 10.07
N THR A 56 7.46 20.84 9.27
CA THR A 56 6.29 20.07 9.77
C THR A 56 6.63 18.65 10.13
N HIS A 57 7.75 18.11 9.66
CA HIS A 57 8.21 16.73 9.85
C HIS A 57 7.23 15.65 9.35
N ARG A 58 6.33 15.99 8.45
CA ARG A 58 5.34 15.05 7.89
C ARG A 58 5.91 14.30 6.70
N TRP A 59 5.83 12.98 6.78
CA TRP A 59 6.32 12.05 5.76
C TRP A 59 5.26 11.06 5.34
N ALA A 60 5.20 10.76 4.06
CA ALA A 60 4.40 9.67 3.51
C ALA A 60 5.31 8.66 2.81
N LEU A 61 5.18 7.41 3.20
CA LEU A 61 5.83 6.27 2.56
C LEU A 61 4.74 5.57 1.74
N VAL A 62 4.82 5.65 0.40
CA VAL A 62 3.77 5.23 -0.51
C VAL A 62 4.19 4.00 -1.31
N LEU A 63 3.34 2.97 -1.33
CA LEU A 63 3.68 1.64 -1.82
C LEU A 63 2.82 1.22 -3.00
N HIS A 64 3.49 0.83 -4.10
CA HIS A 64 2.84 0.39 -5.34
C HIS A 64 2.28 -1.03 -5.27
N GLY A 65 1.48 -1.39 -6.28
CA GLY A 65 0.86 -2.70 -6.42
C GLY A 65 1.73 -3.74 -7.14
N TYR A 66 1.16 -4.93 -7.31
CA TYR A 66 1.81 -6.07 -7.95
C TYR A 66 2.23 -5.75 -9.40
N ARG A 67 3.43 -6.17 -9.78
CA ARG A 67 4.06 -5.92 -11.09
C ARG A 67 4.26 -4.45 -11.43
N GLY A 68 4.13 -3.57 -10.44
CA GLY A 68 4.41 -2.15 -10.59
C GLY A 68 5.84 -1.78 -10.22
N ASP A 69 6.05 -0.50 -10.15
CA ASP A 69 7.22 0.15 -9.60
C ASP A 69 6.77 1.45 -8.90
N TYR A 70 7.69 2.28 -8.46
CA TYR A 70 7.36 3.53 -7.77
C TYR A 70 6.37 4.41 -8.56
N THR A 71 6.35 4.34 -9.90
CA THR A 71 5.43 5.16 -10.70
C THR A 71 3.97 4.80 -10.46
N GLY A 72 3.68 3.55 -10.09
CA GLY A 72 2.34 3.13 -9.68
C GLY A 72 1.87 3.74 -8.36
N ALA A 73 2.78 4.28 -7.56
CA ALA A 73 2.47 4.99 -6.32
C ALA A 73 2.43 6.53 -6.48
N LEU A 74 2.66 7.07 -7.67
CA LEU A 74 2.62 8.52 -7.91
C LEU A 74 1.21 9.10 -7.70
N GLN A 75 0.18 8.32 -7.92
CA GLN A 75 -1.20 8.69 -7.59
C GLN A 75 -1.41 8.93 -6.09
N LEU A 76 -0.57 8.36 -5.24
CA LEU A 76 -0.51 8.65 -3.80
C LEU A 76 0.49 9.75 -3.49
N ALA A 77 1.65 9.72 -4.12
CA ALA A 77 2.74 10.67 -3.87
C ALA A 77 2.32 12.12 -4.13
N ALA A 78 1.65 12.40 -5.26
CA ALA A 78 1.27 13.74 -5.64
C ALA A 78 0.32 14.42 -4.62
N PRO A 79 -0.78 13.78 -4.18
CA PRO A 79 -1.64 14.37 -3.15
C PRO A 79 -0.96 14.58 -1.80
N TYR A 80 -0.11 13.66 -1.36
CA TYR A 80 0.66 13.85 -0.13
C TYR A 80 1.64 15.01 -0.23
N TYR A 81 2.36 15.10 -1.35
CA TYR A 81 3.27 16.21 -1.59
C TYR A 81 2.55 17.56 -1.59
N GLU A 82 1.41 17.65 -2.30
CA GLU A 82 0.57 18.85 -2.33
C GLU A 82 0.06 19.24 -0.94
N ALA A 83 -0.18 18.26 -0.07
CA ALA A 83 -0.58 18.48 1.31
C ALA A 83 0.59 18.84 2.25
N GLY A 84 1.79 18.99 1.71
CA GLY A 84 2.97 19.41 2.47
C GLY A 84 3.81 18.29 3.05
N TYR A 85 3.67 17.05 2.57
CA TYR A 85 4.46 15.91 3.04
C TYR A 85 5.76 15.77 2.26
N GLN A 86 6.81 15.33 2.94
CA GLN A 86 7.94 14.67 2.31
C GLN A 86 7.47 13.29 1.87
N VAL A 87 7.86 12.83 0.69
CA VAL A 87 7.38 11.54 0.15
C VAL A 87 8.53 10.65 -0.26
N ILE A 88 8.47 9.40 0.17
CA ILE A 88 9.31 8.31 -0.34
C ILE A 88 8.41 7.31 -1.07
N ALA A 89 8.74 6.99 -2.31
CA ALA A 89 8.08 5.97 -3.12
C ALA A 89 9.10 4.87 -3.48
N PRO A 90 9.18 3.78 -2.70
CA PRO A 90 10.08 2.67 -3.01
C PRO A 90 9.61 1.86 -4.22
N ASP A 91 10.58 1.29 -4.94
CA ASP A 91 10.37 0.06 -5.68
C ASP A 91 10.43 -1.10 -4.68
N LEU A 92 9.35 -1.86 -4.55
CA LEU A 92 9.36 -3.06 -3.72
C LEU A 92 10.36 -4.08 -4.27
N ARG A 93 10.86 -5.00 -3.43
CA ARG A 93 11.85 -5.99 -3.87
C ARG A 93 11.40 -6.75 -5.11
N ALA A 94 12.34 -7.07 -5.99
CA ALA A 94 12.08 -7.71 -7.29
C ALA A 94 11.19 -6.89 -8.23
N CYS A 95 11.01 -5.59 -7.98
CA CYS A 95 10.23 -4.66 -8.79
C CYS A 95 11.07 -3.45 -9.18
N GLY A 96 10.79 -2.86 -10.34
CA GLY A 96 11.50 -1.67 -10.81
C GLY A 96 13.02 -1.85 -10.81
N GLU A 97 13.74 -0.94 -10.17
CA GLU A 97 15.19 -0.97 -10.06
C GLU A 97 15.68 -1.64 -8.76
N SER A 98 14.78 -2.11 -7.90
CA SER A 98 15.16 -2.88 -6.73
C SER A 98 15.58 -4.29 -7.11
N GLU A 99 16.62 -4.78 -6.48
CA GLU A 99 17.09 -6.16 -6.66
C GLU A 99 16.10 -7.18 -6.08
N GLY A 100 16.27 -8.44 -6.46
CA GLY A 100 15.52 -9.58 -5.96
C GLY A 100 15.09 -10.51 -7.07
N ASP A 101 15.01 -11.80 -6.76
CA ASP A 101 14.60 -12.86 -7.70
C ASP A 101 13.10 -13.19 -7.54
N TYR A 102 12.53 -12.88 -6.38
CA TYR A 102 11.15 -13.23 -6.04
C TYR A 102 10.41 -12.05 -5.42
N VAL A 103 9.20 -11.83 -5.93
CA VAL A 103 8.27 -10.86 -5.35
C VAL A 103 7.87 -11.31 -3.94
N GLY A 104 7.94 -10.42 -2.97
CA GLY A 104 7.72 -10.73 -1.56
C GLY A 104 6.26 -10.81 -1.14
N MET A 105 5.32 -10.38 -1.99
CA MET A 105 3.87 -10.35 -1.75
C MET A 105 3.47 -9.63 -0.44
N GLY A 106 4.29 -8.67 -0.01
CA GLY A 106 4.11 -7.96 1.25
C GLY A 106 4.87 -8.57 2.43
N TRP A 107 5.09 -9.88 2.43
CA TRP A 107 5.70 -10.56 3.57
C TRP A 107 7.21 -10.30 3.69
N LEU A 108 7.96 -10.58 2.63
CA LEU A 108 9.39 -10.23 2.61
C LEU A 108 9.57 -8.71 2.62
N ASP A 109 8.69 -8.01 1.91
CA ASP A 109 8.71 -6.55 1.78
C ASP A 109 8.56 -5.84 3.13
N ARG A 110 7.80 -6.39 4.09
CA ARG A 110 7.59 -5.76 5.39
C ARG A 110 8.89 -5.45 6.13
N LYS A 111 9.92 -6.29 5.97
CA LYS A 111 11.24 -6.06 6.53
C LYS A 111 11.98 -4.93 5.81
N ASP A 112 11.79 -4.84 4.50
CA ASP A 112 12.36 -3.77 3.69
C ASP A 112 11.75 -2.41 4.07
N ILE A 113 10.44 -2.38 4.34
CA ILE A 113 9.76 -1.15 4.77
C ILE A 113 10.31 -0.66 6.11
N LEU A 114 10.66 -1.56 7.03
CA LEU A 114 11.35 -1.16 8.27
C LEU A 114 12.68 -0.45 7.97
N ARG A 115 13.41 -0.85 6.94
CA ARG A 115 14.65 -0.17 6.51
C ARG A 115 14.36 1.18 5.87
N TRP A 116 13.27 1.30 5.10
CA TRP A 116 12.85 2.60 4.58
C TRP A 116 12.42 3.57 5.68
N ILE A 117 11.80 3.08 6.74
CA ILE A 117 11.51 3.89 7.94
C ILE A 117 12.82 4.38 8.55
N ASP A 118 13.82 3.53 8.72
CA ASP A 118 15.14 3.93 9.24
C ASP A 118 15.81 4.97 8.32
N PHE A 119 15.67 4.83 7.01
CA PHE A 119 16.15 5.81 6.04
C PHE A 119 15.54 7.20 6.29
N ILE A 120 14.22 7.26 6.51
CA ILE A 120 13.51 8.50 6.82
C ILE A 120 14.02 9.09 8.15
N LEU A 121 14.15 8.25 9.17
CA LEU A 121 14.59 8.70 10.51
C LEU A 121 16.04 9.17 10.54
N ALA A 122 16.89 8.66 9.64
CA ALA A 122 18.25 9.15 9.49
C ALA A 122 18.30 10.56 8.88
N ASP A 123 17.34 10.88 8.01
CA ASP A 123 17.19 12.21 7.42
C ASP A 123 16.47 13.17 8.37
N ASP A 124 15.41 12.71 9.02
CA ASP A 124 14.59 13.47 9.93
C ASP A 124 14.21 12.65 11.18
N PRO A 125 14.97 12.75 12.28
CA PRO A 125 14.67 12.01 13.51
C PRO A 125 13.31 12.36 14.14
N GLN A 126 12.72 13.51 13.79
CA GLN A 126 11.41 13.96 14.28
C GLN A 126 10.28 13.60 13.31
N ALA A 127 10.54 12.82 12.28
CA ALA A 127 9.56 12.46 11.27
C ALA A 127 8.30 11.87 11.89
N LYS A 128 7.16 12.29 11.36
CA LYS A 128 5.84 11.68 11.58
C LYS A 128 5.45 11.04 10.26
N ILE A 129 5.31 9.72 10.29
CA ILE A 129 5.22 8.92 9.07
C ILE A 129 3.83 8.29 8.96
N VAL A 130 3.19 8.46 7.80
CA VAL A 130 2.05 7.64 7.36
C VAL A 130 2.55 6.69 6.27
N ILE A 131 2.10 5.44 6.33
CA ILE A 131 2.38 4.45 5.30
C ILE A 131 1.07 4.16 4.57
N HIS A 132 1.05 4.35 3.26
CA HIS A 132 -0.14 4.19 2.42
C HIS A 132 0.20 3.33 1.21
N GLY A 133 -0.49 2.22 1.04
CA GLY A 133 -0.26 1.30 -0.07
C GLY A 133 -1.54 0.90 -0.78
N ILE A 134 -1.38 0.50 -2.06
CA ILE A 134 -2.46 0.01 -2.91
C ILE A 134 -2.18 -1.44 -3.30
N SER A 135 -3.18 -2.32 -3.23
CA SER A 135 -3.12 -3.73 -3.65
C SER A 135 -2.02 -4.50 -2.90
N MET A 136 -1.01 -5.02 -3.56
CA MET A 136 0.16 -5.63 -2.88
C MET A 136 0.85 -4.63 -1.95
N GLY A 137 0.88 -3.34 -2.31
CA GLY A 137 1.38 -2.28 -1.44
C GLY A 137 0.53 -2.10 -0.17
N ALA A 138 -0.78 -2.32 -0.27
CA ALA A 138 -1.68 -2.31 0.88
C ALA A 138 -1.44 -3.51 1.80
N ALA A 139 -1.26 -4.70 1.23
CA ALA A 139 -0.87 -5.88 1.99
C ALA A 139 0.48 -5.68 2.69
N THR A 140 1.44 -5.08 2.01
CA THR A 140 2.75 -4.71 2.58
C THR A 140 2.58 -3.73 3.75
N THR A 141 1.72 -2.73 3.60
CA THR A 141 1.38 -1.76 4.66
C THR A 141 0.84 -2.48 5.91
N MET A 142 -0.12 -3.37 5.72
CA MET A 142 -0.73 -4.14 6.82
C MET A 142 0.25 -5.12 7.46
N MET A 143 1.07 -5.79 6.66
CA MET A 143 2.08 -6.73 7.17
C MET A 143 3.17 -6.01 7.95
N THR A 144 3.56 -4.82 7.52
CA THR A 144 4.47 -3.93 8.26
C THR A 144 3.87 -3.49 9.60
N ALA A 145 2.57 -3.20 9.60
CA ALA A 145 1.86 -2.71 10.77
C ALA A 145 1.86 -3.68 11.96
N GLY A 146 2.03 -4.98 11.72
CA GLY A 146 2.15 -5.99 12.77
C GLY A 146 3.55 -6.10 13.38
N GLU A 147 4.54 -5.43 12.82
CA GLU A 147 5.90 -5.37 13.35
C GLU A 147 6.06 -4.27 14.39
N SER A 148 7.14 -4.33 15.17
CA SER A 148 7.51 -3.25 16.09
C SER A 148 8.02 -2.05 15.29
N THR A 149 7.13 -1.13 14.95
CA THR A 149 7.50 0.12 14.27
C THR A 149 7.82 1.21 15.29
N PRO A 150 8.75 2.15 14.97
CA PRO A 150 9.03 3.29 15.84
C PRO A 150 7.78 4.15 16.08
N ASP A 151 7.75 4.88 17.17
CA ASP A 151 6.67 5.83 17.52
C ASP A 151 6.46 6.91 16.44
N ASN A 152 7.47 7.15 15.62
CA ASN A 152 7.41 8.03 14.46
C ASN A 152 6.39 7.60 13.40
N VAL A 153 6.12 6.29 13.29
CA VAL A 153 5.05 5.78 12.42
C VAL A 153 3.72 5.99 13.13
N LYS A 154 2.89 6.86 12.57
CA LYS A 154 1.67 7.37 13.22
C LYS A 154 0.39 6.72 12.74
N ALA A 155 0.31 6.33 11.48
CA ALA A 155 -0.89 5.78 10.88
C ALA A 155 -0.58 4.94 9.65
N PHE A 156 -1.52 4.06 9.33
CA PHE A 156 -1.48 3.20 8.14
C PHE A 156 -2.76 3.39 7.35
N VAL A 157 -2.62 3.43 6.02
CA VAL A 157 -3.75 3.47 5.08
C VAL A 157 -3.58 2.33 4.09
N GLU A 158 -4.51 1.41 4.06
CA GLU A 158 -4.52 0.30 3.12
C GLU A 158 -5.67 0.45 2.13
N ASP A 159 -5.39 0.30 0.86
CA ASP A 159 -6.36 0.38 -0.23
C ASP A 159 -6.32 -0.91 -1.04
N CYS A 160 -7.39 -1.69 -0.95
CA CYS A 160 -7.63 -2.97 -1.64
C CYS A 160 -6.55 -4.05 -1.41
N GLY A 161 -6.06 -4.16 -0.17
CA GLY A 161 -5.17 -5.24 0.22
C GLY A 161 -5.90 -6.55 0.51
N TYR A 162 -5.15 -7.66 0.54
CA TYR A 162 -5.66 -9.01 0.78
C TYR A 162 -5.36 -9.50 2.20
N THR A 163 -6.14 -10.48 2.66
CA THR A 163 -6.01 -11.07 4.00
C THR A 163 -4.74 -11.89 4.17
N SER A 164 -4.35 -12.65 3.15
CA SER A 164 -3.10 -13.41 3.12
C SER A 164 -2.74 -13.76 1.68
N VAL A 165 -1.49 -14.18 1.47
CA VAL A 165 -1.06 -14.69 0.16
C VAL A 165 -1.80 -15.97 -0.19
N TRP A 166 -2.05 -16.85 0.81
CA TRP A 166 -2.88 -18.03 0.61
C TRP A 166 -4.27 -17.66 0.11
N ASP A 167 -4.95 -16.73 0.78
CA ASP A 167 -6.32 -16.38 0.47
C ASP A 167 -6.47 -15.74 -0.91
N ILE A 168 -5.55 -14.85 -1.32
CA ILE A 168 -5.62 -14.25 -2.65
C ILE A 168 -5.37 -15.28 -3.75
N PHE A 169 -4.42 -16.19 -3.58
CA PHE A 169 -4.17 -17.23 -4.56
C PHE A 169 -5.27 -18.28 -4.60
N SER A 170 -5.86 -18.62 -3.45
CA SER A 170 -7.04 -19.49 -3.38
C SER A 170 -8.22 -18.87 -4.12
N SER A 171 -8.50 -17.59 -3.89
CA SER A 171 -9.55 -16.84 -4.57
C SER A 171 -9.34 -16.80 -6.08
N GLU A 172 -8.14 -16.48 -6.53
CA GLU A 172 -7.79 -16.44 -7.95
C GLU A 172 -7.91 -17.82 -8.62
N LEU A 173 -7.44 -18.87 -7.94
CA LEU A 173 -7.52 -20.24 -8.45
C LEU A 173 -8.98 -20.67 -8.65
N GLN A 174 -9.84 -20.36 -7.68
CA GLN A 174 -11.27 -20.67 -7.76
C GLN A 174 -12.00 -19.83 -8.80
N LEU A 175 -11.79 -18.50 -8.80
CA LEU A 175 -12.53 -17.58 -9.65
C LEU A 175 -12.15 -17.68 -11.12
N ARG A 176 -10.86 -17.87 -11.42
CA ARG A 176 -10.37 -17.90 -12.81
C ARG A 176 -10.34 -19.29 -13.42
N PHE A 177 -10.11 -20.32 -12.63
CA PHE A 177 -9.90 -21.66 -13.12
C PHE A 177 -10.90 -22.69 -12.58
N GLY A 178 -11.69 -22.33 -11.58
CA GLY A 178 -12.63 -23.25 -10.92
C GLY A 178 -11.92 -24.45 -10.27
N LEU A 179 -10.66 -24.27 -9.86
CA LEU A 179 -9.83 -25.33 -9.32
C LEU A 179 -9.78 -25.28 -7.79
N PRO A 180 -9.71 -26.46 -7.14
CA PRO A 180 -9.55 -26.54 -5.69
C PRO A 180 -8.11 -26.18 -5.26
N GLU A 181 -7.95 -25.84 -3.99
CA GLU A 181 -6.64 -25.53 -3.41
C GLU A 181 -5.66 -26.71 -3.50
N PHE A 182 -6.13 -27.91 -3.18
CA PHE A 182 -5.30 -29.12 -3.22
C PHE A 182 -5.34 -29.78 -4.61
N PRO A 183 -4.20 -30.19 -5.16
CA PRO A 183 -2.83 -30.11 -4.60
C PRO A 183 -2.05 -28.84 -5.00
N ILE A 184 -2.61 -28.01 -5.89
CA ILE A 184 -1.89 -26.95 -6.60
C ILE A 184 -1.35 -25.90 -5.63
N LEU A 185 -2.20 -25.35 -4.78
CA LEU A 185 -1.84 -24.28 -3.87
C LEU A 185 -0.86 -24.76 -2.78
N TYR A 186 -1.03 -25.98 -2.30
CA TYR A 186 -0.11 -26.59 -1.34
C TYR A 186 1.29 -26.77 -1.94
N THR A 187 1.36 -27.30 -3.14
CA THR A 187 2.64 -27.45 -3.85
C THR A 187 3.30 -26.11 -4.12
N ALA A 188 2.53 -25.11 -4.59
CA ALA A 188 3.04 -23.78 -4.86
C ALA A 188 3.56 -23.11 -3.58
N SER A 189 2.88 -23.26 -2.45
CA SER A 189 3.33 -22.73 -1.16
C SER A 189 4.62 -23.40 -0.68
N ASP A 190 4.76 -24.71 -0.86
CA ASP A 190 6.00 -25.43 -0.52
C ASP A 190 7.16 -25.00 -1.41
N VAL A 191 6.93 -24.79 -2.71
CA VAL A 191 7.95 -24.27 -3.63
C VAL A 191 8.36 -22.85 -3.25
N ALA A 192 7.40 -21.99 -2.88
CA ALA A 192 7.71 -20.63 -2.42
C ALA A 192 8.56 -20.65 -1.15
N ARG A 193 8.25 -21.54 -0.20
CA ARG A 193 9.06 -21.69 1.01
C ARG A 193 10.49 -22.11 0.72
N LEU A 194 10.68 -23.03 -0.22
CA LEU A 194 12.00 -23.52 -0.58
C LEU A 194 12.81 -22.51 -1.38
N ARG A 195 12.15 -21.73 -2.27
CA ARG A 195 12.84 -20.84 -3.21
C ARG A 195 12.86 -19.39 -2.78
N ALA A 196 11.78 -18.90 -2.22
CA ALA A 196 11.62 -17.50 -1.81
C ALA A 196 11.71 -17.28 -0.30
N GLY A 197 11.71 -18.36 0.49
CA GLY A 197 11.91 -18.30 1.93
C GLY A 197 10.66 -17.99 2.74
N TYR A 198 9.46 -18.07 2.15
CA TYR A 198 8.20 -17.89 2.89
C TYR A 198 7.09 -18.78 2.34
N SER A 199 6.17 -19.17 3.23
CA SER A 199 4.95 -19.90 2.85
C SER A 199 3.77 -18.95 2.65
N PHE A 200 2.79 -19.37 1.85
CA PHE A 200 1.62 -18.52 1.57
C PHE A 200 0.72 -18.32 2.79
N THR A 201 0.69 -19.27 3.72
CA THR A 201 -0.06 -19.14 4.97
C THR A 201 0.62 -18.25 6.00
N GLU A 202 1.95 -18.27 6.05
CA GLU A 202 2.75 -17.42 6.91
C GLU A 202 2.58 -15.94 6.53
N ALA A 203 2.48 -15.65 5.24
CA ALA A 203 2.31 -14.32 4.69
C ALA A 203 0.87 -13.83 4.87
N SER A 204 0.52 -13.48 6.11
CA SER A 204 -0.82 -13.11 6.54
C SER A 204 -0.91 -11.66 7.02
N ALA A 205 -1.60 -10.82 6.24
CA ALA A 205 -1.96 -9.48 6.65
C ALA A 205 -2.96 -9.51 7.82
N LEU A 206 -3.87 -10.50 7.81
CA LEU A 206 -4.85 -10.67 8.87
C LEU A 206 -4.19 -10.86 10.24
N ALA A 207 -3.20 -11.74 10.32
CA ALA A 207 -2.45 -11.99 11.55
C ALA A 207 -1.67 -10.74 12.00
N GLN A 208 -1.10 -9.99 11.06
CA GLN A 208 -0.34 -8.78 11.36
C GLN A 208 -1.22 -7.62 11.80
N VAL A 209 -2.37 -7.42 11.17
CA VAL A 209 -3.35 -6.39 11.56
C VAL A 209 -3.89 -6.63 12.97
N ALA A 210 -4.11 -7.90 13.35
CA ALA A 210 -4.54 -8.26 14.71
C ALA A 210 -3.52 -7.84 15.80
N ARG A 211 -2.28 -7.57 15.42
CA ARG A 211 -1.21 -7.11 16.32
C ARG A 211 -1.00 -5.60 16.28
N CYS A 212 -1.68 -4.88 15.39
CA CYS A 212 -1.49 -3.46 15.19
C CYS A 212 -2.35 -2.64 16.13
N GLU A 213 -1.71 -1.87 17.02
CA GLU A 213 -2.40 -0.95 17.93
C GLU A 213 -2.48 0.48 17.38
N LYS A 214 -1.74 0.79 16.31
CA LYS A 214 -1.71 2.11 15.69
C LYS A 214 -2.90 2.34 14.76
N PRO A 215 -3.25 3.61 14.48
CA PRO A 215 -4.38 3.94 13.61
C PRO A 215 -4.29 3.31 12.21
N MET A 216 -5.39 2.79 11.70
CA MET A 216 -5.47 2.23 10.36
C MET A 216 -6.79 2.56 9.67
N LEU A 217 -6.69 3.06 8.44
CA LEU A 217 -7.82 3.27 7.53
C LEU A 217 -7.82 2.15 6.48
N PHE A 218 -8.97 1.52 6.30
CA PHE A 218 -9.20 0.44 5.34
C PHE A 218 -10.08 0.96 4.21
N ILE A 219 -9.62 0.81 2.96
CA ILE A 219 -10.32 1.28 1.75
C ILE A 219 -10.51 0.12 0.79
N HIS A 220 -11.70 -0.02 0.20
CA HIS A 220 -11.95 -1.06 -0.81
C HIS A 220 -13.14 -0.71 -1.70
N GLY A 221 -13.07 -1.12 -2.94
CA GLY A 221 -14.16 -1.01 -3.90
C GLY A 221 -15.12 -2.20 -3.85
N THR A 222 -16.42 -1.94 -3.91
CA THR A 222 -17.43 -3.01 -3.83
C THR A 222 -17.49 -3.91 -5.05
N ALA A 223 -16.95 -3.45 -6.20
CA ALA A 223 -16.91 -4.20 -7.46
C ALA A 223 -15.51 -4.76 -7.77
N ASP A 224 -14.64 -4.87 -6.77
CA ASP A 224 -13.31 -5.46 -6.95
C ASP A 224 -13.45 -6.94 -7.28
N ASP A 225 -13.07 -7.31 -8.51
CA ASP A 225 -13.14 -8.67 -9.04
C ASP A 225 -11.83 -9.45 -8.91
N PHE A 226 -10.80 -8.81 -8.36
CA PHE A 226 -9.48 -9.39 -8.12
C PHE A 226 -9.28 -9.74 -6.65
N ILE A 227 -9.45 -8.75 -5.76
CA ILE A 227 -9.40 -8.96 -4.31
C ILE A 227 -10.81 -8.75 -3.76
N PRO A 228 -11.46 -9.82 -3.24
CA PRO A 228 -12.84 -9.72 -2.77
C PRO A 228 -13.05 -8.61 -1.74
N TYR A 229 -14.08 -7.81 -1.92
CA TYR A 229 -14.43 -6.71 -1.04
C TYR A 229 -14.59 -7.14 0.43
N GLU A 230 -15.09 -8.36 0.66
CA GLU A 230 -15.30 -8.94 1.98
C GLU A 230 -14.00 -9.08 2.79
N MET A 231 -12.85 -9.09 2.13
CA MET A 231 -11.55 -9.12 2.81
C MET A 231 -11.33 -7.85 3.64
N MET A 232 -11.86 -6.70 3.23
CA MET A 232 -11.76 -5.46 4.02
C MET A 232 -12.46 -5.60 5.36
N ASP A 233 -13.69 -6.11 5.39
CA ASP A 233 -14.42 -6.30 6.64
C ASP A 233 -13.71 -7.29 7.58
N THR A 234 -13.17 -8.36 7.02
CA THR A 234 -12.40 -9.36 7.77
C THR A 234 -11.16 -8.73 8.42
N LEU A 235 -10.44 -7.90 7.67
CA LEU A 235 -9.24 -7.20 8.16
C LEU A 235 -9.61 -6.14 9.20
N TYR A 236 -10.63 -5.34 8.93
CA TYR A 236 -11.12 -4.31 9.85
C TYR A 236 -11.51 -4.92 11.20
N ASN A 237 -12.27 -6.01 11.18
CA ASN A 237 -12.73 -6.68 12.40
C ASN A 237 -11.58 -7.31 13.19
N ALA A 238 -10.49 -7.70 12.54
CA ALA A 238 -9.32 -8.26 13.21
C ALA A 238 -8.48 -7.20 13.92
N LYS A 239 -8.53 -5.96 13.47
CA LYS A 239 -7.76 -4.87 14.09
C LYS A 239 -8.33 -4.49 15.44
N PRO A 240 -7.51 -4.51 16.52
CA PRO A 240 -7.94 -4.06 17.84
C PRO A 240 -8.06 -2.54 17.92
N GLY A 241 -8.83 -2.07 18.90
CA GLY A 241 -9.00 -0.66 19.22
C GLY A 241 -10.05 0.06 18.37
N ASP A 242 -10.30 1.31 18.70
CA ASP A 242 -11.30 2.16 18.05
C ASP A 242 -10.69 3.13 17.03
N ASN A 243 -9.35 3.17 16.93
CA ASN A 243 -8.62 4.02 16.02
C ASN A 243 -8.53 3.41 14.60
N LYS A 244 -9.66 3.06 14.07
CA LYS A 244 -9.83 2.46 12.75
C LYS A 244 -11.08 2.96 12.07
N ALA A 245 -11.07 2.97 10.75
CA ALA A 245 -12.23 3.33 9.93
C ALA A 245 -12.22 2.56 8.61
N GLU A 246 -13.39 2.43 8.02
CA GLU A 246 -13.58 1.87 6.68
C GLU A 246 -14.03 2.96 5.71
N LEU A 247 -13.50 2.93 4.49
CA LEU A 247 -13.96 3.75 3.38
C LEU A 247 -14.36 2.82 2.23
N THR A 248 -15.65 2.70 1.99
CA THR A 248 -16.21 1.92 0.90
C THR A 248 -16.33 2.76 -0.36
N ALA A 249 -15.74 2.29 -1.46
CA ALA A 249 -15.89 2.91 -2.77
C ALA A 249 -16.91 2.12 -3.59
N GLU A 250 -18.17 2.60 -3.57
CA GLU A 250 -19.30 1.93 -4.21
C GLU A 250 -19.11 1.85 -5.73
N GLY A 251 -19.17 0.62 -6.27
CA GLY A 251 -19.02 0.34 -7.69
C GLY A 251 -17.61 0.41 -8.25
N ALA A 252 -16.61 0.67 -7.40
CA ALA A 252 -15.22 0.68 -7.80
C ALA A 252 -14.65 -0.74 -7.91
N GLY A 253 -13.90 -0.99 -8.96
CA GLY A 253 -13.11 -2.20 -9.14
C GLY A 253 -11.78 -2.15 -8.40
N HIS A 254 -10.89 -3.08 -8.73
CA HIS A 254 -9.57 -3.17 -8.12
C HIS A 254 -8.72 -1.92 -8.37
N GLY A 255 -8.24 -1.29 -7.28
CA GLY A 255 -7.42 -0.09 -7.37
C GLY A 255 -8.13 1.16 -7.88
N GLU A 256 -9.46 1.15 -7.94
CA GLU A 256 -10.26 2.21 -8.54
C GLU A 256 -10.98 3.11 -7.52
N ALA A 257 -10.81 2.87 -6.22
CA ALA A 257 -11.49 3.64 -5.17
C ALA A 257 -11.27 5.15 -5.31
N MET A 258 -10.07 5.55 -5.60
CA MET A 258 -9.67 6.95 -5.79
C MET A 258 -10.41 7.61 -6.97
N TYR A 259 -10.61 6.87 -8.05
CA TYR A 259 -11.34 7.37 -9.21
C TYR A 259 -12.84 7.40 -8.99
N ALA A 260 -13.38 6.45 -8.25
CA ALA A 260 -14.80 6.41 -7.91
C ALA A 260 -15.19 7.53 -6.94
N LEU A 261 -14.34 7.82 -5.96
CA LEU A 261 -14.62 8.77 -4.88
C LEU A 261 -14.11 10.19 -5.18
N GLY A 262 -13.14 10.35 -6.08
CA GLY A 262 -12.55 11.65 -6.39
C GLY A 262 -12.01 12.34 -5.14
N ASP A 263 -12.34 13.62 -4.95
CA ASP A 263 -11.86 14.41 -3.81
C ASP A 263 -12.24 13.83 -2.45
N SER A 264 -13.35 13.13 -2.35
CA SER A 264 -13.79 12.52 -1.09
C SER A 264 -12.86 11.42 -0.60
N TYR A 265 -12.11 10.76 -1.49
CA TYR A 265 -11.07 9.81 -1.10
C TYR A 265 -10.00 10.48 -0.23
N TRP A 266 -9.45 11.58 -0.73
CA TRP A 266 -8.38 12.30 -0.05
C TRP A 266 -8.88 13.11 1.15
N ASP A 267 -10.09 13.65 1.09
CA ASP A 267 -10.72 14.29 2.25
C ASP A 267 -10.83 13.29 3.41
N THR A 268 -11.26 12.06 3.12
CA THR A 268 -11.37 11.00 4.13
C THR A 268 -10.00 10.58 4.66
N VAL A 269 -9.02 10.38 3.78
CA VAL A 269 -7.65 10.02 4.20
C VAL A 269 -7.06 11.08 5.12
N PHE A 270 -7.07 12.34 4.70
CA PHE A 270 -6.48 13.42 5.50
C PHE A 270 -7.24 13.70 6.78
N ASP A 271 -8.55 13.64 6.78
CA ASP A 271 -9.35 13.78 8.00
C ASP A 271 -9.05 12.66 9.01
N PHE A 272 -8.89 11.43 8.52
CA PHE A 272 -8.56 10.30 9.38
C PHE A 272 -7.17 10.44 10.02
N ILE A 273 -6.14 10.80 9.23
CA ILE A 273 -4.77 10.85 9.74
C ILE A 273 -4.43 12.15 10.47
N ALA A 274 -5.18 13.23 10.27
CA ALA A 274 -4.87 14.55 10.81
C ALA A 274 -4.58 14.58 12.31
N PRO A 275 -5.34 13.92 13.19
CA PRO A 275 -5.07 13.92 14.64
C PRO A 275 -3.72 13.31 15.01
N TYR A 276 -3.20 12.41 14.18
CA TYR A 276 -1.97 11.66 14.43
C TYR A 276 -0.73 12.32 13.80
N MET A 277 -0.96 13.17 12.80
CA MET A 277 0.09 13.84 12.03
C MET A 277 0.33 15.29 12.47
N ALA A 278 -0.36 15.73 13.49
CA ALA A 278 -0.24 17.09 14.03
C ALA A 278 1.12 17.34 14.70
#